data_130545a19f3c16b9255511d6143c1670
#
_entry.id   130545a19f3c16b9255511d6143c1670
#
_cell.length_a   1.000
_cell.length_b   1.000
_cell.length_c   1.000
_cell.angle_alpha   90.00
_cell.angle_beta   90.00
_cell.angle_gamma   90.00
#
_symmetry.space_group_name_H-M   'P 1'
#
loop_
_entity.id
_entity.type
_entity.pdbx_description
1 polymer ?
#
loop_
_entity_poly.entity_id
_entity_poly.type
_entity_poly.pdbx_seq_one_letter_code
_entity_poly.pdbx_strand_id
1 'polypeptide(L)'
;MVIKSLIQKKDALTTVKETVTLEEALKTLEDSGFRCVPIVDESGQIFRGNIYKMHIYRHKSQGGDMTLPVTYLLKNATKTIPIDAPFFKVFFNIKDLPYIAVLDENANFYGILTHARLLAMLSESWNIDVGSYVLTVMSTGARGDLAAMSKILAKYVSISGCLTLDAKQDEIVRRTL
;
A
#
# COMPACT_ATOMS: atom_id res chain seq x y z
N MET A 1 -13.70 -4.39 -7.29
CA MET A 1 -13.58 -4.10 -5.84
C MET A 1 -13.05 -2.69 -5.70
N VAL A 2 -13.78 -1.85 -5.02
CA VAL A 2 -13.44 -0.44 -4.85
C VAL A 2 -12.46 -0.33 -3.67
N ILE A 3 -11.30 0.25 -3.88
CA ILE A 3 -10.26 0.44 -2.85
C ILE A 3 -10.65 1.45 -1.76
N LYS A 4 -11.78 2.14 -1.93
CA LYS A 4 -12.22 3.27 -1.09
C LYS A 4 -12.30 2.95 0.41
N SER A 5 -12.70 1.73 0.76
CA SER A 5 -12.78 1.26 2.16
C SER A 5 -11.42 1.02 2.81
N LEU A 6 -10.38 0.87 2.00
CA LEU A 6 -9.01 0.63 2.48
C LEU A 6 -8.22 1.92 2.71
N ILE A 7 -8.73 3.06 2.22
CA ILE A 7 -8.02 4.33 2.27
C ILE A 7 -8.13 4.93 3.66
N GLN A 8 -7.00 5.31 4.23
CA GLN A 8 -6.94 6.16 5.41
C GLN A 8 -7.10 7.61 4.96
N LYS A 9 -8.20 8.24 5.36
CA LYS A 9 -8.55 9.61 4.95
C LYS A 9 -7.55 10.63 5.48
N LYS A 10 -7.34 11.71 4.75
CA LYS A 10 -6.38 12.78 5.08
C LYS A 10 -6.56 13.37 6.47
N ASP A 11 -7.80 13.48 6.95
CA ASP A 11 -8.13 14.08 8.27
C ASP A 11 -7.60 13.24 9.45
N ALA A 12 -7.28 11.97 9.22
CA ALA A 12 -6.69 11.06 10.20
C ALA A 12 -5.17 10.89 10.02
N LEU A 13 -4.54 11.69 9.17
CA LEU A 13 -3.11 11.59 8.85
C LEU A 13 -2.31 12.71 9.49
N THR A 14 -1.08 12.36 9.90
CA THR A 14 -0.03 13.36 10.11
C THR A 14 0.51 13.79 8.76
N THR A 15 0.37 15.06 8.43
CA THR A 15 0.89 15.68 7.20
C THR A 15 1.72 16.90 7.57
N VAL A 16 2.54 17.38 6.65
CA VAL A 16 3.27 18.66 6.78
C VAL A 16 2.90 19.59 5.63
N LYS A 17 2.87 20.89 5.91
CA LYS A 17 2.63 21.90 4.89
C LYS A 17 3.89 22.12 4.06
N GLU A 18 3.72 22.50 2.80
CA GLU A 18 4.85 22.75 1.88
C GLU A 18 5.77 23.88 2.31
N THR A 19 5.27 24.79 3.15
CA THR A 19 6.01 25.96 3.64
C THR A 19 6.83 25.72 4.90
N VAL A 20 6.60 24.61 5.64
CA VAL A 20 7.38 24.32 6.85
C VAL A 20 8.85 24.04 6.51
N THR A 21 9.72 24.33 7.45
CA THR A 21 11.15 24.05 7.32
C THR A 21 11.46 22.56 7.46
N LEU A 22 12.67 22.15 7.04
CA LEU A 22 13.17 20.80 7.28
C LEU A 22 13.26 20.47 8.77
N GLU A 23 13.58 21.45 9.62
CA GLU A 23 13.64 21.26 11.07
C GLU A 23 12.26 21.00 11.68
N GLU A 24 11.25 21.77 11.31
CA GLU A 24 9.87 21.57 11.74
C GLU A 24 9.28 20.24 11.24
N ALA A 25 9.58 19.89 9.99
CA ALA A 25 9.19 18.60 9.43
C ALA A 25 9.85 17.43 10.16
N LEU A 26 11.14 17.55 10.51
CA LEU A 26 11.85 16.54 11.29
C LEU A 26 11.19 16.35 12.66
N LYS A 27 10.90 17.45 13.37
CA LYS A 27 10.21 17.40 14.66
C LYS A 27 8.87 16.67 14.54
N THR A 28 8.06 17.00 13.53
CA THR A 28 6.78 16.33 13.28
C THR A 28 6.95 14.82 13.09
N LEU A 29 8.00 14.40 12.34
CA LEU A 29 8.32 12.99 12.10
C LEU A 29 8.86 12.27 13.35
N GLU A 30 9.54 12.98 14.24
CA GLU A 30 10.04 12.46 15.51
C GLU A 30 8.88 12.27 16.51
N ASP A 31 8.07 13.29 16.70
CA ASP A 31 6.94 13.30 17.63
C ASP A 31 5.87 12.25 17.24
N SER A 32 5.60 12.09 15.95
CA SER A 32 4.64 11.11 15.43
C SER A 32 5.17 9.68 15.34
N GLY A 33 6.48 9.47 15.39
CA GLY A 33 7.13 8.18 15.19
C GLY A 33 7.14 7.69 13.74
N PHE A 34 6.58 8.42 12.81
CA PHE A 34 6.53 8.03 11.40
C PHE A 34 7.89 8.18 10.70
N ARG A 35 8.12 7.32 9.71
CA ARG A 35 9.32 7.36 8.85
C ARG A 35 9.15 8.26 7.62
N CYS A 36 7.89 8.50 7.27
CA CYS A 36 7.51 9.26 6.08
C CYS A 36 6.11 9.83 6.28
N VAL A 37 5.90 11.10 5.90
CA VAL A 37 4.59 11.74 5.90
C VAL A 37 4.35 12.48 4.59
N PRO A 38 3.07 12.67 4.18
CA PRO A 38 2.72 13.47 3.02
C PRO A 38 3.03 14.96 3.24
N ILE A 39 3.51 15.60 2.18
CA ILE A 39 3.57 17.06 2.07
C ILE A 39 2.32 17.50 1.32
N VAL A 40 1.61 18.46 1.85
CA VAL A 40 0.43 19.07 1.25
C VAL A 40 0.61 20.58 1.10
N ASP A 41 -0.18 21.18 0.21
CA ASP A 41 -0.24 22.63 0.08
C ASP A 41 -0.81 23.30 1.34
N GLU A 42 -0.84 24.62 1.38
CA GLU A 42 -1.33 25.38 2.54
C GLU A 42 -2.80 25.07 2.86
N SER A 43 -3.62 24.82 1.86
CA SER A 43 -5.02 24.43 2.05
C SER A 43 -5.20 22.99 2.57
N GLY A 44 -4.18 22.14 2.46
CA GLY A 44 -4.25 20.71 2.76
C GLY A 44 -4.99 19.91 1.72
N GLN A 45 -5.24 20.49 0.56
CA GLN A 45 -6.02 19.85 -0.51
C GLN A 45 -5.16 19.22 -1.60
N ILE A 46 -3.99 19.77 -1.85
CA ILE A 46 -3.12 19.30 -2.93
C ILE A 46 -1.96 18.51 -2.36
N PHE A 47 -1.81 17.28 -2.80
CA PHE A 47 -0.63 16.46 -2.50
C PHE A 47 0.57 16.98 -3.30
N ARG A 48 1.65 17.31 -2.61
CA ARG A 48 2.91 17.76 -3.22
C ARG A 48 3.92 16.62 -3.37
N GLY A 49 3.93 15.69 -2.44
CA GLY A 49 4.88 14.59 -2.39
C GLY A 49 5.04 14.05 -0.99
N ASN A 50 6.17 13.42 -0.74
CA ASN A 50 6.50 12.82 0.54
C ASN A 50 7.81 13.37 1.09
N ILE A 51 7.89 13.46 2.42
CA ILE A 51 9.14 13.71 3.13
C ILE A 51 9.51 12.50 3.98
N TYR A 52 10.77 12.08 3.89
CA TYR A 52 11.31 10.94 4.61
C TYR A 52 12.27 11.39 5.72
N LYS A 53 12.06 10.90 6.93
CA LYS A 53 12.91 11.19 8.09
C LYS A 53 14.39 10.93 7.81
N MET A 54 14.70 9.83 7.14
CA MET A 54 16.08 9.47 6.77
C MET A 54 16.74 10.48 5.84
N HIS A 55 15.99 11.08 4.91
CA HIS A 55 16.56 12.09 4.00
C HIS A 55 16.88 13.38 4.77
N ILE A 56 16.05 13.79 5.73
CA ILE A 56 16.32 14.94 6.57
C ILE A 56 17.56 14.67 7.44
N TYR A 57 17.64 13.50 8.09
CA TYR A 57 18.82 13.15 8.89
C TYR A 57 20.11 13.13 8.07
N ARG A 58 20.06 12.59 6.86
CA ARG A 58 21.22 12.60 5.96
C ARG A 58 21.64 14.04 5.61
N HIS A 59 20.68 14.89 5.28
CA HIS A 59 20.94 16.31 5.01
C HIS A 59 21.57 17.01 6.22
N LYS A 60 21.00 16.83 7.39
CA LYS A 60 21.50 17.38 8.67
C LYS A 60 22.92 16.88 8.99
N SER A 61 23.19 15.57 8.83
CA SER A 61 24.51 14.98 9.11
C SER A 61 25.61 15.48 8.17
N GLN A 62 25.25 15.98 7.00
CA GLN A 62 26.16 16.59 6.03
C GLN A 62 26.34 18.11 6.24
N GLY A 63 25.80 18.64 7.33
CA GLY A 63 25.86 20.08 7.62
C GLY A 63 24.90 20.93 6.77
N GLY A 64 23.86 20.30 6.20
CA GLY A 64 22.88 21.00 5.37
C GLY A 64 22.01 21.97 6.17
N ASP A 65 21.54 23.00 5.48
CA ASP A 65 20.70 24.05 6.07
C ASP A 65 19.31 23.50 6.38
N MET A 66 18.95 23.43 7.67
CA MET A 66 17.68 22.92 8.15
C MET A 66 16.53 23.94 8.08
N THR A 67 16.85 25.21 7.76
CA THR A 67 15.83 26.27 7.56
C THR A 67 15.20 26.25 6.18
N LEU A 68 15.75 25.45 5.27
CA LEU A 68 15.17 25.25 3.93
C LEU A 68 13.75 24.67 4.01
N PRO A 69 12.87 25.02 3.06
CA PRO A 69 11.51 24.47 3.03
C PRO A 69 11.53 22.96 2.84
N VAL A 70 10.56 22.25 3.42
CA VAL A 70 10.43 20.79 3.34
C VAL A 70 10.42 20.26 1.90
N THR A 71 9.97 21.06 0.95
CA THR A 71 9.94 20.74 -0.48
C THR A 71 11.32 20.54 -1.10
N TYR A 72 12.38 21.05 -0.45
CA TYR A 72 13.76 20.84 -0.90
C TYR A 72 14.16 19.34 -0.96
N LEU A 73 13.66 18.54 -0.01
CA LEU A 73 13.91 17.08 0.03
C LEU A 73 12.70 16.25 -0.40
N LEU A 74 11.73 16.86 -1.04
CA LEU A 74 10.50 16.23 -1.51
C LEU A 74 10.80 15.06 -2.45
N LYS A 75 10.04 13.96 -2.27
CA LYS A 75 10.10 12.76 -3.11
C LYS A 75 8.70 12.33 -3.54
N ASN A 76 8.63 11.57 -4.62
CA ASN A 76 7.44 10.86 -5.08
C ASN A 76 6.21 11.75 -5.37
N ALA A 77 6.41 12.98 -5.84
CA ALA A 77 5.35 13.93 -6.16
C ALA A 77 4.28 13.37 -7.14
N THR A 78 4.72 12.52 -8.07
CA THR A 78 3.86 11.93 -9.11
C THR A 78 3.38 10.51 -8.79
N LYS A 79 3.74 9.97 -7.63
CA LYS A 79 3.35 8.61 -7.22
C LYS A 79 2.00 8.63 -6.51
N THR A 80 0.96 8.81 -7.30
CA THR A 80 -0.44 8.88 -6.86
C THR A 80 -1.31 7.93 -7.65
N ILE A 81 -2.48 7.61 -7.11
CA ILE A 81 -3.54 6.87 -7.80
C ILE A 81 -4.88 7.58 -7.63
N PRO A 82 -5.79 7.49 -8.59
CA PRO A 82 -7.15 7.97 -8.41
C PRO A 82 -7.95 7.04 -7.46
N ILE A 83 -8.97 7.60 -6.82
CA ILE A 83 -9.81 6.91 -5.83
C ILE A 83 -10.57 5.71 -6.40
N ASP A 84 -10.80 5.69 -7.70
CA ASP A 84 -11.48 4.64 -8.47
C ASP A 84 -10.50 3.63 -9.08
N ALA A 85 -9.20 3.73 -8.77
CA ALA A 85 -8.19 2.85 -9.34
C ALA A 85 -8.52 1.36 -9.14
N PRO A 86 -8.32 0.51 -10.16
CA PRO A 86 -8.48 -0.92 -10.01
C PRO A 86 -7.49 -1.50 -8.99
N PHE A 87 -7.95 -2.44 -8.16
CA PHE A 87 -7.16 -3.05 -7.08
C PHE A 87 -5.75 -3.50 -7.52
N PHE A 88 -5.65 -4.23 -8.63
CA PHE A 88 -4.36 -4.71 -9.11
C PHE A 88 -3.39 -3.59 -9.49
N LYS A 89 -3.90 -2.49 -10.06
CA LYS A 89 -3.08 -1.31 -10.36
C LYS A 89 -2.46 -0.73 -9.09
N VAL A 90 -3.24 -0.68 -8.02
CA VAL A 90 -2.78 -0.21 -6.70
C VAL A 90 -1.69 -1.11 -6.16
N PHE A 91 -1.94 -2.42 -6.15
CA PHE A 91 -1.01 -3.42 -5.61
C PHE A 91 0.37 -3.35 -6.26
N PHE A 92 0.43 -3.17 -7.57
CA PHE A 92 1.71 -3.07 -8.27
C PHE A 92 2.40 -1.70 -8.12
N ASN A 93 1.65 -0.63 -7.91
CA ASN A 93 2.23 0.72 -7.76
C ASN A 93 2.77 1.00 -6.36
N ILE A 94 2.30 0.31 -5.32
CA ILE A 94 2.72 0.57 -3.94
C ILE A 94 4.02 -0.13 -3.55
N LYS A 95 4.48 -1.14 -4.29
CA LYS A 95 5.54 -2.07 -3.86
C LYS A 95 6.82 -1.39 -3.33
N ASP A 96 7.22 -0.26 -3.90
CA ASP A 96 8.46 0.46 -3.56
C ASP A 96 8.21 1.70 -2.68
N LEU A 97 6.99 1.88 -2.19
CA LEU A 97 6.57 3.04 -1.42
C LEU A 97 6.09 2.62 -0.03
N PRO A 98 6.26 3.42 1.02
CA PRO A 98 5.68 3.14 2.34
C PRO A 98 4.15 3.16 2.30
N TYR A 99 3.58 3.99 1.46
CA TYR A 99 2.17 4.10 1.10
C TYR A 99 2.04 4.76 -0.27
N ILE A 100 0.86 4.69 -0.88
CA ILE A 100 0.54 5.44 -2.09
C ILE A 100 -0.50 6.52 -1.78
N ALA A 101 -0.28 7.74 -2.27
CA ALA A 101 -1.24 8.83 -2.14
C ALA A 101 -2.43 8.61 -3.09
N VAL A 102 -3.62 8.90 -2.60
CA VAL A 102 -4.87 8.75 -3.34
C VAL A 102 -5.49 10.12 -3.57
N LEU A 103 -5.86 10.38 -4.81
CA LEU A 103 -6.51 11.60 -5.23
C LEU A 103 -7.99 11.34 -5.51
N ASP A 104 -8.84 12.31 -5.18
CA ASP A 104 -10.26 12.28 -5.54
C ASP A 104 -10.49 12.62 -7.03
N GLU A 105 -11.75 12.68 -7.43
CA GLU A 105 -12.17 12.99 -8.80
C GLU A 105 -11.75 14.40 -9.27
N ASN A 106 -11.50 15.31 -8.34
CA ASN A 106 -11.03 16.67 -8.59
C ASN A 106 -9.49 16.81 -8.46
N ALA A 107 -8.78 15.69 -8.40
CA ALA A 107 -7.34 15.63 -8.15
C ALA A 107 -6.89 16.19 -6.78
N ASN A 108 -7.79 16.35 -5.81
CA ASN A 108 -7.43 16.71 -4.45
C ASN A 108 -6.90 15.51 -3.67
N PHE A 109 -6.06 15.76 -2.69
CA PHE A 109 -5.54 14.75 -1.77
C PHE A 109 -6.67 14.20 -0.90
N TYR A 110 -7.03 12.95 -1.14
CA TYR A 110 -8.07 12.25 -0.41
C TYR A 110 -7.54 11.51 0.83
N GLY A 111 -6.36 10.91 0.71
CA GLY A 111 -5.75 10.12 1.75
C GLY A 111 -4.62 9.24 1.25
N ILE A 112 -4.29 8.21 2.02
CA ILE A 112 -3.24 7.25 1.67
C ILE A 112 -3.75 5.82 1.74
N LEU A 113 -3.11 4.95 0.98
CA LEU A 113 -3.28 3.50 1.09
C LEU A 113 -1.93 2.88 1.46
N THR A 114 -1.89 2.13 2.55
CA THR A 114 -0.68 1.51 3.09
C THR A 114 -0.60 0.02 2.75
N HIS A 115 0.61 -0.54 2.77
CA HIS A 115 0.82 -2.00 2.66
C HIS A 115 0.04 -2.77 3.74
N ALA A 116 0.03 -2.28 4.98
CA ALA A 116 -0.67 -2.94 6.08
C ALA A 116 -2.17 -3.12 5.78
N ARG A 117 -2.82 -2.12 5.19
CA ARG A 117 -4.23 -2.20 4.77
C ARG A 117 -4.47 -3.19 3.65
N LEU A 118 -3.55 -3.24 2.67
CA LEU A 118 -3.64 -4.22 1.59
C LEU A 118 -3.44 -5.65 2.11
N LEU A 119 -2.46 -5.87 2.98
CA LEU A 119 -2.20 -7.16 3.59
C LEU A 119 -3.36 -7.61 4.49
N ALA A 120 -3.92 -6.70 5.30
CA ALA A 120 -5.09 -7.00 6.12
C ALA A 120 -6.27 -7.47 5.27
N MET A 121 -6.56 -6.78 4.17
CA MET A 121 -7.61 -7.18 3.24
C MET A 121 -7.35 -8.56 2.62
N LEU A 122 -6.11 -8.86 2.23
CA LEU A 122 -5.76 -10.19 1.72
C LEU A 122 -5.96 -11.26 2.81
N SER A 123 -5.54 -10.99 4.04
CA SER A 123 -5.76 -11.87 5.19
C SER A 123 -7.24 -12.14 5.43
N GLU A 124 -8.06 -11.08 5.43
CA GLU A 124 -9.51 -11.20 5.54
C GLU A 124 -10.13 -12.00 4.39
N SER A 125 -9.67 -11.77 3.15
CA SER A 125 -10.19 -12.48 1.97
C SER A 125 -9.86 -13.97 1.95
N TRP A 126 -8.80 -14.38 2.64
CA TRP A 126 -8.41 -15.78 2.79
C TRP A 126 -8.97 -16.43 4.06
N ASN A 127 -9.70 -15.69 4.88
CA ASN A 127 -10.28 -16.18 6.14
C ASN A 127 -9.24 -16.89 7.05
N ILE A 128 -8.03 -16.35 7.13
CA ILE A 128 -6.91 -16.99 7.85
C ILE A 128 -7.28 -17.25 9.31
N ASP A 129 -8.05 -16.35 9.93
CA ASP A 129 -8.45 -16.45 11.34
C ASP A 129 -9.59 -17.44 11.59
N VAL A 130 -10.30 -17.87 10.55
CA VAL A 130 -11.50 -18.74 10.65
C VAL A 130 -11.27 -20.07 9.92
N GLY A 131 -10.34 -20.11 8.98
CA GLY A 131 -10.01 -21.31 8.20
C GLY A 131 -9.32 -22.38 9.06
N SER A 132 -9.82 -23.62 8.96
CA SER A 132 -9.29 -24.74 9.76
C SER A 132 -8.14 -25.47 9.06
N TYR A 133 -8.06 -25.43 7.74
CA TYR A 133 -7.10 -26.18 6.95
C TYR A 133 -6.61 -25.42 5.73
N VAL A 134 -5.34 -25.62 5.37
CA VAL A 134 -4.74 -25.20 4.12
C VAL A 134 -4.34 -26.43 3.31
N LEU A 135 -4.93 -26.61 2.13
CA LEU A 135 -4.61 -27.68 1.21
C LEU A 135 -3.78 -27.14 0.05
N THR A 136 -2.58 -27.63 -0.12
CA THR A 136 -1.73 -27.31 -1.26
C THR A 136 -1.70 -28.47 -2.25
N VAL A 137 -2.15 -28.21 -3.48
CA VAL A 137 -2.20 -29.22 -4.55
C VAL A 137 -1.29 -28.77 -5.70
N MET A 138 -0.45 -29.68 -6.15
CA MET A 138 0.35 -29.49 -7.35
C MET A 138 -0.47 -29.87 -8.57
N SER A 139 -0.46 -29.01 -9.60
CA SER A 139 -1.23 -29.20 -10.83
C SER A 139 -0.33 -28.92 -12.04
N THR A 140 -0.58 -29.60 -13.13
CA THR A 140 0.07 -29.34 -14.41
C THR A 140 -0.37 -28.03 -15.07
N GLY A 141 -1.37 -27.34 -14.49
CA GLY A 141 -1.93 -26.11 -15.06
C GLY A 141 -2.93 -26.36 -16.18
N ALA A 142 -3.37 -27.59 -16.37
CA ALA A 142 -4.32 -27.92 -17.43
C ALA A 142 -5.67 -27.22 -17.23
N ARG A 143 -6.33 -26.94 -18.34
CA ARG A 143 -7.67 -26.33 -18.33
C ARG A 143 -8.65 -27.23 -17.57
N GLY A 144 -9.30 -26.65 -16.56
CA GLY A 144 -10.31 -27.34 -15.75
C GLY A 144 -9.80 -27.94 -14.44
N ASP A 145 -8.48 -27.98 -14.18
CA ASP A 145 -7.91 -28.55 -12.94
C ASP A 145 -8.53 -27.93 -11.69
N LEU A 146 -8.59 -26.60 -11.63
CA LEU A 146 -9.17 -25.90 -10.47
C LEU A 146 -10.65 -26.28 -10.26
N ALA A 147 -11.41 -26.38 -11.35
CA ALA A 147 -12.82 -26.76 -11.29
C ALA A 147 -12.98 -28.21 -10.80
N ALA A 148 -12.13 -29.13 -11.27
CA ALA A 148 -12.14 -30.53 -10.84
C ALA A 148 -11.80 -30.66 -9.35
N MET A 149 -10.75 -29.98 -8.89
CA MET A 149 -10.35 -29.96 -7.47
C MET A 149 -11.44 -29.36 -6.58
N SER A 150 -11.98 -28.21 -6.96
CA SER A 150 -13.07 -27.55 -6.20
C SER A 150 -14.32 -28.41 -6.11
N LYS A 151 -14.68 -29.15 -7.17
CA LYS A 151 -15.82 -30.06 -7.18
C LYS A 151 -15.63 -31.24 -6.21
N ILE A 152 -14.40 -31.73 -6.07
CA ILE A 152 -14.09 -32.79 -5.10
C ILE A 152 -14.18 -32.26 -3.69
N LEU A 153 -13.52 -31.13 -3.39
CA LEU A 153 -13.46 -30.54 -2.07
C LEU A 153 -14.83 -30.09 -1.54
N ALA A 154 -15.66 -29.51 -2.42
CA ALA A 154 -17.00 -29.03 -2.07
C ALA A 154 -17.94 -30.14 -1.55
N LYS A 155 -17.59 -31.43 -1.72
CA LYS A 155 -18.33 -32.55 -1.13
C LYS A 155 -18.07 -32.72 0.37
N TYR A 156 -16.97 -32.19 0.87
CA TYR A 156 -16.49 -32.44 2.24
C TYR A 156 -16.39 -31.16 3.07
N VAL A 157 -16.03 -30.03 2.44
CA VAL A 157 -15.73 -28.79 3.11
C VAL A 157 -16.21 -27.58 2.30
N SER A 158 -16.39 -26.45 2.99
CA SER A 158 -16.60 -25.15 2.37
C SER A 158 -15.24 -24.54 2.00
N ILE A 159 -15.10 -24.02 0.79
CA ILE A 159 -13.88 -23.34 0.32
C ILE A 159 -13.99 -21.86 0.65
N SER A 160 -13.14 -21.37 1.57
CA SER A 160 -13.11 -19.97 1.99
C SER A 160 -12.26 -19.08 1.10
N GLY A 161 -11.21 -19.64 0.48
CA GLY A 161 -10.31 -18.90 -0.40
C GLY A 161 -9.53 -19.82 -1.33
N CYS A 162 -9.00 -19.27 -2.41
CA CYS A 162 -8.16 -19.98 -3.36
C CYS A 162 -7.07 -19.07 -3.89
N LEU A 163 -5.82 -19.54 -3.87
CA LEU A 163 -4.67 -18.85 -4.43
C LEU A 163 -3.97 -19.76 -5.43
N THR A 164 -3.71 -19.25 -6.63
CA THR A 164 -2.89 -19.93 -7.62
C THR A 164 -1.52 -19.29 -7.70
N LEU A 165 -0.47 -20.09 -7.54
CA LEU A 165 0.92 -19.65 -7.63
C LEU A 165 1.60 -20.37 -8.77
N ASP A 166 2.19 -19.61 -9.71
CA ASP A 166 3.07 -20.18 -10.74
C ASP A 166 4.48 -20.34 -10.16
N ALA A 167 4.92 -21.57 -10.02
CA ALA A 167 6.32 -21.84 -9.76
C ALA A 167 7.08 -21.66 -11.09
N LYS A 168 7.86 -20.59 -11.21
CA LYS A 168 8.65 -20.27 -12.41
C LYS A 168 9.78 -21.26 -12.72
N GLN A 169 9.96 -22.28 -11.91
CA GLN A 169 10.89 -23.38 -12.14
C GLN A 169 10.08 -24.68 -12.22
N ASP A 170 10.25 -25.39 -13.30
CA ASP A 170 9.74 -26.74 -13.53
C ASP A 170 8.22 -26.91 -13.71
N GLU A 171 7.62 -26.25 -14.71
CA GLU A 171 6.28 -26.57 -15.30
C GLU A 171 5.13 -26.91 -14.31
N ILE A 172 5.32 -26.67 -12.99
CA ILE A 172 4.39 -27.05 -11.95
C ILE A 172 3.68 -25.84 -11.38
N VAL A 173 2.38 -25.76 -11.57
CA VAL A 173 1.50 -24.76 -10.95
C VAL A 173 1.07 -25.26 -9.59
N ARG A 174 1.36 -24.48 -8.52
CA ARG A 174 0.86 -24.77 -7.17
C ARG A 174 -0.46 -24.03 -6.95
N ARG A 175 -1.45 -24.74 -6.46
CA ARG A 175 -2.74 -24.17 -6.07
C ARG A 175 -3.02 -24.49 -4.62
N THR A 176 -3.44 -23.47 -3.85
CA THR A 176 -3.85 -23.62 -2.46
C THR A 176 -5.34 -23.31 -2.39
N LEU A 177 -6.12 -24.22 -1.86
CA LEU A 177 -7.57 -24.11 -1.69
C LEU A 177 -7.91 -24.05 -0.21
#